data_08e0905ed15ab5ca017f7d24c872313e
#
_entry.id   08e0905ed15ab5ca017f7d24c872313e
#
_cell.length_a   1.000
_cell.length_b   1.000
_cell.length_c   1.000
_cell.angle_alpha   90.00
_cell.angle_beta   90.00
_cell.angle_gamma   90.00
#
_symmetry.space_group_name_H-M   'P 1'
#
loop_
_entity.id
_entity.type
_entity.pdbx_description
1 polymer ?
#
loop_
_entity_poly.entity_id
_entity_poly.type
_entity_poly.pdbx_seq_one_letter_code
_entity_poly.pdbx_strand_id
1 'polypeptide(L)'
;RRFGREALERVAQPLVGGIYTADPDKLSLRTTMPRFLEMEAQYGSLIRAMRKQMPAARAAQANVDSGARYSMFVAFRDGMDTLVNALADRLPTDAVQLGRSAETIDYVDTTWRVRFRDGRHESADGLIVATPAHVTGGLVRDLDATLADDLAAIPYASSATLSLAVRRAQLGRLPDGFGFVVPFSERRTIIAVTFSSIKFEDRAPADRILMRAFLGGALQPDVYALDDDSL
;
A
#
# COMPACT_ATOMS: atom_id res chain seq x y z
N ARG A 1 -21.47 -0.16 12.87
CA ARG A 1 -22.73 0.11 13.60
C ARG A 1 -22.69 -0.40 15.06
N ARG A 2 -21.97 -1.51 15.38
CA ARG A 2 -21.98 -2.13 16.73
C ARG A 2 -21.16 -1.35 17.78
N PHE A 3 -20.13 -0.62 17.38
CA PHE A 3 -19.26 0.15 18.28
C PHE A 3 -19.51 1.65 18.26
N GLY A 4 -20.48 2.09 17.47
CA GLY A 4 -20.82 3.51 17.31
C GLY A 4 -19.92 4.25 16.33
N ARG A 5 -20.35 5.45 15.98
CA ARG A 5 -19.69 6.30 14.99
C ARG A 5 -18.36 6.82 15.51
N GLU A 6 -18.25 7.17 16.76
CA GLU A 6 -17.03 7.69 17.36
C GLU A 6 -15.88 6.67 17.31
N ALA A 7 -16.16 5.37 17.60
CA ALA A 7 -15.16 4.32 17.47
C ALA A 7 -14.72 4.09 16.01
N LEU A 8 -15.63 4.27 15.05
CA LEU A 8 -15.29 4.22 13.64
C LEU A 8 -14.35 5.38 13.26
N GLU A 9 -14.72 6.61 13.60
CA GLU A 9 -14.02 7.82 13.17
C GLU A 9 -12.67 8.01 13.88
N ARG A 10 -12.56 7.65 15.16
CA ARG A 10 -11.34 7.87 15.96
C ARG A 10 -10.38 6.69 15.99
N VAL A 11 -10.84 5.48 15.69
CA VAL A 11 -10.00 4.27 15.78
C VAL A 11 -9.96 3.49 14.48
N ALA A 12 -11.10 3.03 13.97
CA ALA A 12 -11.11 2.13 12.82
C ALA A 12 -10.73 2.86 11.51
N GLN A 13 -11.27 4.04 11.28
CA GLN A 13 -10.98 4.82 10.09
C GLN A 13 -9.49 5.22 9.99
N PRO A 14 -8.83 5.78 11.02
CA PRO A 14 -7.41 6.11 10.89
C PRO A 14 -6.53 4.88 10.68
N LEU A 15 -6.84 3.75 11.30
CA LEU A 15 -6.09 2.50 11.11
C LEU A 15 -6.26 1.95 9.69
N VAL A 16 -7.50 1.90 9.20
CA VAL A 16 -7.81 1.45 7.82
C VAL A 16 -7.29 2.45 6.79
N GLY A 17 -7.51 3.75 7.02
CA GLY A 17 -7.02 4.83 6.17
C GLY A 17 -5.50 4.86 6.08
N GLY A 18 -4.79 4.62 7.18
CA GLY A 18 -3.33 4.54 7.20
C GLY A 18 -2.75 3.36 6.39
N ILE A 19 -3.53 2.28 6.19
CA ILE A 19 -3.10 1.11 5.41
C ILE A 19 -3.52 1.24 3.94
N TYR A 20 -4.79 1.59 3.69
CA TYR A 20 -5.38 1.55 2.35
C TYR A 20 -5.50 2.92 1.69
N THR A 21 -5.29 4.02 2.42
CA THR A 21 -5.51 5.42 1.98
C THR A 21 -6.88 5.65 1.35
N ALA A 22 -7.87 4.87 1.76
CA ALA A 22 -9.18 4.76 1.14
C ALA A 22 -10.29 5.19 2.10
N ASP A 23 -11.45 5.52 1.52
CA ASP A 23 -12.68 5.77 2.27
C ASP A 23 -13.22 4.43 2.83
N PRO A 24 -13.29 4.25 4.16
CA PRO A 24 -13.76 3.01 4.76
C PRO A 24 -15.21 2.66 4.43
N ASP A 25 -16.04 3.65 4.07
CA ASP A 25 -17.43 3.42 3.67
C ASP A 25 -17.54 2.82 2.25
N LYS A 26 -16.49 2.94 1.45
CA LYS A 26 -16.39 2.39 0.09
C LYS A 26 -15.53 1.13 -0.01
N LEU A 27 -14.88 0.73 1.08
CA LEU A 27 -14.06 -0.48 1.09
C LEU A 27 -14.91 -1.75 1.27
N SER A 28 -14.65 -2.75 0.42
CA SER A 28 -15.21 -4.08 0.59
C SER A 28 -14.52 -4.80 1.76
N LEU A 29 -15.24 -5.02 2.85
CA LEU A 29 -14.73 -5.79 3.99
C LEU A 29 -14.37 -7.23 3.58
N ARG A 30 -15.10 -7.81 2.64
CA ARG A 30 -14.84 -9.17 2.11
C ARG A 30 -13.47 -9.25 1.42
N THR A 31 -13.08 -8.21 0.70
CA THR A 31 -11.82 -8.18 -0.05
C THR A 31 -10.65 -7.74 0.84
N THR A 32 -10.86 -6.74 1.70
CA THR A 32 -9.77 -6.16 2.50
C THR A 32 -9.50 -6.92 3.79
N MET A 33 -10.55 -7.45 4.44
CA MET A 33 -10.47 -8.09 5.75
C MET A 33 -11.39 -9.31 5.85
N PRO A 34 -11.29 -10.32 4.96
CA PRO A 34 -12.19 -11.49 4.91
C PRO A 34 -12.24 -12.24 6.23
N ARG A 35 -11.11 -12.30 6.95
CA ARG A 35 -10.99 -12.95 8.25
C ARG A 35 -12.04 -12.47 9.27
N PHE A 36 -12.42 -11.20 9.25
CA PHE A 36 -13.45 -10.70 10.19
C PHE A 36 -14.83 -11.26 9.87
N LEU A 37 -15.15 -11.45 8.60
CA LEU A 37 -16.42 -12.09 8.18
C LEU A 37 -16.42 -13.58 8.53
N GLU A 38 -15.32 -14.26 8.32
CA GLU A 38 -15.14 -15.67 8.68
C GLU A 38 -15.28 -15.87 10.21
N MET A 39 -14.63 -15.01 10.99
CA MET A 39 -14.74 -15.02 12.45
C MET A 39 -16.19 -14.79 12.92
N GLU A 40 -16.91 -13.87 12.29
CA GLU A 40 -18.30 -13.62 12.61
C GLU A 40 -19.19 -14.80 12.22
N ALA A 41 -18.98 -15.39 11.05
CA ALA A 41 -19.71 -16.58 10.60
C ALA A 41 -19.47 -17.78 11.51
N GLN A 42 -18.23 -18.02 11.92
CA GLN A 42 -17.86 -19.18 12.75
C GLN A 42 -18.27 -19.05 14.22
N TYR A 43 -18.16 -17.86 14.79
CA TYR A 43 -18.35 -17.64 16.24
C TYR A 43 -19.58 -16.80 16.59
N GLY A 44 -20.32 -16.30 15.58
CA GLY A 44 -21.46 -15.42 15.75
C GLY A 44 -21.11 -14.01 16.23
N SER A 45 -19.84 -13.74 16.57
CA SER A 45 -19.35 -12.44 17.06
C SER A 45 -17.83 -12.36 16.99
N LEU A 46 -17.31 -11.21 16.53
CA LEU A 46 -15.87 -10.91 16.56
C LEU A 46 -15.29 -10.97 17.97
N ILE A 47 -16.01 -10.45 18.97
CA ILE A 47 -15.55 -10.45 20.36
C ILE A 47 -15.40 -11.89 20.88
N ARG A 48 -16.36 -12.76 20.58
CA ARG A 48 -16.27 -14.20 20.96
C ARG A 48 -15.11 -14.89 20.24
N ALA A 49 -14.94 -14.62 18.96
CA ALA A 49 -13.84 -15.16 18.16
C ALA A 49 -12.49 -14.73 18.74
N MET A 50 -12.30 -13.44 19.00
CA MET A 50 -11.07 -12.91 19.58
C MET A 50 -10.77 -13.48 20.97
N ARG A 51 -11.78 -13.57 21.85
CA ARG A 51 -11.61 -14.18 23.17
C ARG A 51 -11.19 -15.66 23.10
N LYS A 52 -11.72 -16.43 22.15
CA LYS A 52 -11.33 -17.84 21.95
C LYS A 52 -9.92 -17.99 21.36
N GLN A 53 -9.49 -17.05 20.51
CA GLN A 53 -8.17 -17.07 19.88
C GLN A 53 -7.07 -16.45 20.73
N MET A 54 -7.41 -15.59 21.72
CA MET A 54 -6.43 -14.92 22.59
C MET A 54 -5.49 -15.88 23.34
N PRO A 55 -5.93 -17.03 23.90
CA PRO A 55 -5.00 -17.93 24.57
C PRO A 55 -3.95 -18.52 23.64
N ALA A 56 -4.33 -18.91 22.43
CA ALA A 56 -3.41 -19.43 21.43
C ALA A 56 -2.45 -18.34 20.91
N ALA A 57 -2.95 -17.13 20.69
CA ALA A 57 -2.14 -16.00 20.30
C ALA A 57 -1.15 -15.58 21.40
N ARG A 58 -1.56 -15.60 22.68
CA ARG A 58 -0.68 -15.35 23.82
C ARG A 58 0.38 -16.44 24.00
N ALA A 59 0.02 -17.70 23.81
CA ALA A 59 0.98 -18.81 23.87
C ALA A 59 2.01 -18.73 22.73
N ALA A 60 1.59 -18.34 21.53
CA ALA A 60 2.50 -18.08 20.42
C ALA A 60 3.40 -16.85 20.66
N GLN A 61 2.91 -15.83 21.39
CA GLN A 61 3.68 -14.65 21.76
C GLN A 61 4.66 -14.89 22.91
N ALA A 62 4.36 -15.81 23.83
CA ALA A 62 5.24 -16.12 24.96
C ALA A 62 6.56 -16.81 24.55
N ASN A 63 6.61 -17.36 23.35
CA ASN A 63 7.79 -18.02 22.79
C ASN A 63 8.63 -17.13 21.87
N VAL A 64 8.27 -15.85 21.73
CA VAL A 64 9.00 -14.90 20.88
C VAL A 64 9.36 -13.69 21.75
N ASP A 65 10.64 -13.58 22.08
CA ASP A 65 11.21 -12.41 22.74
C ASP A 65 10.72 -11.14 22.02
N SER A 66 10.08 -10.23 22.75
CA SER A 66 9.65 -8.83 22.47
C SER A 66 9.38 -8.40 21.02
N GLY A 67 9.51 -9.26 20.02
CA GLY A 67 9.52 -8.96 18.59
C GLY A 67 8.32 -9.43 17.77
N ALA A 68 7.31 -10.08 18.34
CA ALA A 68 6.20 -10.71 17.60
C ALA A 68 5.37 -9.73 16.74
N ARG A 69 5.39 -8.45 17.04
CA ARG A 69 4.80 -7.41 16.19
C ARG A 69 5.58 -7.23 14.90
N TYR A 70 6.83 -7.63 14.84
CA TYR A 70 7.77 -7.37 13.76
C TYR A 70 7.97 -8.58 12.86
N SER A 71 7.68 -9.80 13.32
CA SER A 71 7.81 -11.01 12.51
C SER A 71 6.83 -11.06 11.32
N MET A 72 5.76 -10.26 11.34
CA MET A 72 4.82 -10.14 10.21
C MET A 72 5.32 -9.23 9.08
N PHE A 73 6.29 -8.36 9.36
CA PHE A 73 6.83 -7.42 8.40
C PHE A 73 8.33 -7.60 8.32
N VAL A 74 8.80 -7.92 7.13
CA VAL A 74 10.23 -8.03 6.83
C VAL A 74 10.63 -6.94 5.85
N ALA A 75 11.86 -6.48 5.95
CA ALA A 75 12.46 -5.56 5.01
C ALA A 75 13.91 -5.96 4.78
N PHE A 76 14.42 -5.70 3.58
CA PHE A 76 15.85 -5.86 3.32
C PHE A 76 16.64 -4.77 4.03
N ARG A 77 17.82 -5.11 4.53
CA ARG A 77 18.70 -4.16 5.22
C ARG A 77 18.98 -2.92 4.36
N ASP A 78 19.32 -3.13 3.10
CA ASP A 78 19.73 -2.08 2.16
C ASP A 78 18.56 -1.48 1.36
N GLY A 79 17.32 -1.82 1.74
CA GLY A 79 16.10 -1.32 1.08
C GLY A 79 15.43 -2.36 0.18
N MET A 80 14.22 -2.05 -0.25
CA MET A 80 13.41 -2.97 -1.07
C MET A 80 13.96 -3.15 -2.49
N ASP A 81 14.76 -2.22 -2.99
CA ASP A 81 15.44 -2.34 -4.28
C ASP A 81 16.36 -3.56 -4.36
N THR A 82 16.86 -4.05 -3.20
CA THR A 82 17.63 -5.30 -3.13
C THR A 82 16.89 -6.47 -3.79
N LEU A 83 15.58 -6.58 -3.59
CA LEU A 83 14.77 -7.63 -4.22
C LEU A 83 14.67 -7.43 -5.73
N VAL A 84 14.40 -6.20 -6.15
CA VAL A 84 14.22 -5.85 -7.57
C VAL A 84 15.52 -6.12 -8.33
N ASN A 85 16.64 -5.66 -7.79
CA ASN A 85 17.97 -5.86 -8.39
C ASN A 85 18.32 -7.36 -8.45
N ALA A 86 18.12 -8.12 -7.36
CA ALA A 86 18.40 -9.55 -7.35
C ALA A 86 17.52 -10.36 -8.31
N LEU A 87 16.32 -9.91 -8.61
CA LEU A 87 15.46 -10.50 -9.65
C LEU A 87 15.96 -10.14 -11.04
N ALA A 88 16.27 -8.85 -11.27
CA ALA A 88 16.78 -8.37 -12.55
C ALA A 88 18.11 -9.07 -12.95
N ASP A 89 19.03 -9.25 -11.99
CA ASP A 89 20.32 -9.92 -12.20
C ASP A 89 20.20 -11.40 -12.63
N ARG A 90 19.02 -12.02 -12.39
CA ARG A 90 18.76 -13.41 -12.79
C ARG A 90 18.10 -13.54 -14.16
N LEU A 91 17.69 -12.42 -14.75
CA LEU A 91 17.10 -12.40 -16.07
C LEU A 91 18.20 -12.31 -17.15
N PRO A 92 17.94 -12.80 -18.36
CA PRO A 92 18.82 -12.54 -19.49
C PRO A 92 19.06 -11.04 -19.68
N THR A 93 20.22 -10.66 -20.17
CA THR A 93 20.65 -9.24 -20.27
C THR A 93 19.65 -8.35 -21.04
N ASP A 94 18.96 -8.92 -22.03
CA ASP A 94 18.02 -8.18 -22.88
C ASP A 94 16.54 -8.33 -22.44
N ALA A 95 16.27 -9.05 -21.34
CA ALA A 95 14.91 -9.32 -20.89
C ALA A 95 14.22 -8.09 -20.29
N VAL A 96 14.97 -7.16 -19.69
CA VAL A 96 14.43 -5.93 -19.11
C VAL A 96 14.70 -4.76 -20.05
N GLN A 97 13.64 -4.21 -20.62
CA GLN A 97 13.73 -3.07 -21.55
C GLN A 97 13.06 -1.85 -20.92
N LEU A 98 13.86 -0.92 -20.43
CA LEU A 98 13.39 0.33 -19.86
C LEU A 98 13.13 1.39 -20.95
N GLY A 99 12.31 2.39 -20.60
CA GLY A 99 12.01 3.51 -21.51
C GLY A 99 11.09 3.16 -22.69
N ARG A 100 10.47 1.97 -22.68
CA ARG A 100 9.54 1.54 -23.74
C ARG A 100 8.10 1.58 -23.23
N SER A 101 7.35 2.59 -23.62
CA SER A 101 5.94 2.73 -23.28
C SER A 101 5.07 1.94 -24.25
N ALA A 102 4.29 0.98 -23.75
CA ALA A 102 3.24 0.32 -24.53
C ALA A 102 2.15 1.33 -24.91
N GLU A 103 1.60 1.19 -26.09
CA GLU A 103 0.53 2.03 -26.65
C GLU A 103 -0.75 1.24 -26.89
N THR A 104 -0.66 0.06 -27.51
CA THR A 104 -1.78 -0.85 -27.74
C THR A 104 -1.39 -2.31 -27.56
N ILE A 105 -2.38 -3.14 -27.28
CA ILE A 105 -2.27 -4.58 -27.18
C ILE A 105 -3.32 -5.20 -28.12
N ASP A 106 -2.87 -6.09 -28.99
CA ASP A 106 -3.69 -6.84 -29.92
C ASP A 106 -3.48 -8.35 -29.75
N TYR A 107 -4.46 -9.15 -30.17
CA TYR A 107 -4.36 -10.61 -30.24
C TYR A 107 -4.71 -11.06 -31.65
N VAL A 108 -3.71 -11.46 -32.42
CA VAL A 108 -3.84 -11.79 -33.81
C VAL A 108 -3.17 -13.14 -34.09
N ASP A 109 -3.88 -14.04 -34.78
CA ASP A 109 -3.37 -15.36 -35.17
C ASP A 109 -2.75 -16.15 -34.00
N THR A 110 -3.45 -16.19 -32.86
CA THR A 110 -3.02 -16.87 -31.62
C THR A 110 -1.78 -16.26 -30.96
N THR A 111 -1.38 -15.06 -31.33
CA THR A 111 -0.17 -14.38 -30.81
C THR A 111 -0.55 -13.01 -30.24
N TRP A 112 -0.03 -12.71 -29.06
CA TRP A 112 -0.12 -11.38 -28.48
C TRP A 112 0.85 -10.45 -29.19
N ARG A 113 0.38 -9.24 -29.52
CA ARG A 113 1.21 -8.19 -30.09
C ARG A 113 1.08 -6.93 -29.25
N VAL A 114 2.22 -6.39 -28.81
CA VAL A 114 2.30 -5.12 -28.09
C VAL A 114 2.95 -4.10 -28.99
N ARG A 115 2.27 -3.00 -29.28
CA ARG A 115 2.83 -1.86 -29.99
C ARG A 115 3.29 -0.81 -28.97
N PHE A 116 4.47 -0.26 -29.20
CA PHE A 116 5.07 0.77 -28.37
C PHE A 116 4.97 2.14 -29.04
N ARG A 117 5.04 3.21 -28.24
CA ARG A 117 4.97 4.59 -28.74
C ARG A 117 6.11 4.98 -29.67
N ASP A 118 7.23 4.28 -29.64
CA ASP A 118 8.35 4.46 -30.58
C ASP A 118 8.12 3.80 -31.96
N GLY A 119 6.93 3.26 -32.19
CA GLY A 119 6.53 2.57 -33.42
C GLY A 119 6.98 1.10 -33.52
N ARG A 120 7.77 0.60 -32.58
CA ARG A 120 8.15 -0.81 -32.53
C ARG A 120 7.01 -1.67 -32.05
N HIS A 121 7.10 -2.97 -32.31
CA HIS A 121 6.18 -3.97 -31.77
C HIS A 121 6.94 -5.21 -31.34
N GLU A 122 6.39 -5.90 -30.34
CA GLU A 122 6.85 -7.20 -29.88
C GLU A 122 5.69 -8.20 -29.93
N SER A 123 6.01 -9.45 -30.22
CA SER A 123 5.03 -10.53 -30.25
C SER A 123 5.41 -11.62 -29.27
N ALA A 124 4.41 -12.23 -28.63
CA ALA A 124 4.60 -13.27 -27.61
C ALA A 124 3.42 -14.25 -27.58
N ASP A 125 3.70 -15.49 -27.19
CA ASP A 125 2.68 -16.52 -26.97
C ASP A 125 1.84 -16.27 -25.72
N GLY A 126 2.38 -15.53 -24.75
CA GLY A 126 1.71 -15.14 -23.49
C GLY A 126 2.06 -13.72 -23.08
N LEU A 127 1.10 -13.00 -22.54
CA LEU A 127 1.26 -11.62 -22.08
C LEU A 127 0.75 -11.46 -20.64
N ILE A 128 1.57 -10.85 -19.80
CA ILE A 128 1.18 -10.42 -18.45
C ILE A 128 1.21 -8.89 -18.43
N VAL A 129 0.05 -8.26 -18.20
CA VAL A 129 -0.07 -6.82 -18.07
C VAL A 129 -0.11 -6.46 -16.57
N ALA A 130 0.91 -5.79 -16.08
CA ALA A 130 1.07 -5.42 -14.67
C ALA A 130 1.03 -3.89 -14.47
N THR A 131 0.28 -3.19 -15.30
CA THR A 131 0.08 -1.73 -15.20
C THR A 131 -1.16 -1.41 -14.33
N PRO A 132 -1.30 -0.16 -13.81
CA PRO A 132 -2.55 0.27 -13.16
C PRO A 132 -3.77 0.05 -14.07
N ALA A 133 -4.94 -0.25 -13.47
CA ALA A 133 -6.14 -0.64 -14.21
C ALA A 133 -6.54 0.38 -15.29
N HIS A 134 -6.53 1.67 -14.98
CA HIS A 134 -6.85 2.72 -15.96
C HIS A 134 -5.85 2.78 -17.12
N VAL A 135 -4.57 2.44 -16.90
CA VAL A 135 -3.56 2.33 -17.96
C VAL A 135 -3.83 1.09 -18.80
N THR A 136 -4.07 -0.06 -18.15
CA THR A 136 -4.43 -1.32 -18.84
C THR A 136 -5.69 -1.12 -19.69
N GLY A 137 -6.72 -0.44 -19.15
CA GLY A 137 -7.94 -0.12 -19.89
C GLY A 137 -7.66 0.64 -21.19
N GLY A 138 -6.72 1.59 -21.18
CA GLY A 138 -6.27 2.27 -22.38
C GLY A 138 -5.58 1.34 -23.38
N LEU A 139 -4.75 0.41 -22.90
CA LEU A 139 -3.99 -0.52 -23.77
C LEU A 139 -4.87 -1.57 -24.47
N VAL A 140 -5.96 -2.01 -23.82
CA VAL A 140 -6.83 -3.09 -24.30
C VAL A 140 -8.11 -2.60 -24.96
N ARG A 141 -8.31 -1.29 -25.11
CA ARG A 141 -9.57 -0.70 -25.58
C ARG A 141 -10.02 -1.22 -26.95
N ASP A 142 -9.11 -1.35 -27.87
CA ASP A 142 -9.41 -1.84 -29.22
C ASP A 142 -9.63 -3.36 -29.24
N LEU A 143 -9.10 -4.08 -28.24
CA LEU A 143 -9.26 -5.52 -28.09
C LEU A 143 -10.60 -5.88 -27.42
N ASP A 144 -10.94 -5.18 -26.34
CA ASP A 144 -12.17 -5.38 -25.56
C ASP A 144 -12.60 -4.07 -24.88
N ALA A 145 -13.56 -3.39 -25.49
CA ALA A 145 -14.07 -2.11 -24.99
C ALA A 145 -14.79 -2.27 -23.64
N THR A 146 -15.48 -3.41 -23.41
CA THR A 146 -16.17 -3.66 -22.14
C THR A 146 -15.18 -3.82 -21.00
N LEU A 147 -14.14 -4.64 -21.21
CA LEU A 147 -13.06 -4.79 -20.23
C LEU A 147 -12.35 -3.45 -19.96
N ALA A 148 -12.12 -2.65 -21.02
CA ALA A 148 -11.50 -1.34 -20.89
C ALA A 148 -12.33 -0.38 -20.03
N ASP A 149 -13.66 -0.38 -20.20
CA ASP A 149 -14.58 0.44 -19.39
C ASP A 149 -14.65 -0.04 -17.95
N ASP A 150 -14.69 -1.34 -17.71
CA ASP A 150 -14.65 -1.93 -16.36
C ASP A 150 -13.36 -1.57 -15.62
N LEU A 151 -12.21 -1.63 -16.31
CA LEU A 151 -10.92 -1.25 -15.75
C LEU A 151 -10.83 0.26 -15.46
N ALA A 152 -11.40 1.10 -16.34
CA ALA A 152 -11.45 2.54 -16.15
C ALA A 152 -12.38 2.95 -15.00
N ALA A 153 -13.39 2.15 -14.70
CA ALA A 153 -14.33 2.38 -13.59
C ALA A 153 -13.71 2.10 -12.21
N ILE A 154 -12.54 1.46 -12.12
CA ILE A 154 -11.83 1.22 -10.85
C ILE A 154 -11.25 2.55 -10.35
N PRO A 155 -11.74 3.10 -9.22
CA PRO A 155 -11.24 4.37 -8.71
C PRO A 155 -9.84 4.24 -8.13
N TYR A 156 -8.98 5.19 -8.46
CA TYR A 156 -7.65 5.33 -7.87
C TYR A 156 -7.60 6.60 -7.01
N ALA A 157 -7.07 6.47 -5.81
CA ALA A 157 -6.76 7.60 -4.96
C ALA A 157 -5.26 7.86 -5.00
N SER A 158 -4.88 9.12 -5.16
CA SER A 158 -3.49 9.53 -5.08
C SER A 158 -3.07 9.72 -3.62
N SER A 159 -1.81 9.36 -3.30
CA SER A 159 -1.20 9.60 -1.99
C SER A 159 0.24 10.05 -2.15
N ALA A 160 0.69 10.98 -1.31
CA ALA A 160 2.07 11.40 -1.23
C ALA A 160 2.75 10.87 0.02
N THR A 161 4.05 10.66 -0.07
CA THR A 161 4.90 10.37 1.08
C THR A 161 6.00 11.41 1.17
N LEU A 162 6.13 12.03 2.34
CA LEU A 162 7.21 12.97 2.65
C LEU A 162 8.20 12.29 3.60
N SER A 163 9.45 12.13 3.17
CA SER A 163 10.52 11.58 4.00
C SER A 163 11.32 12.72 4.65
N LEU A 164 11.32 12.75 5.98
CA LEU A 164 11.97 13.79 6.79
C LEU A 164 13.12 13.19 7.58
N ALA A 165 14.33 13.69 7.39
CA ALA A 165 15.49 13.36 8.20
C ALA A 165 15.75 14.48 9.22
N VAL A 166 15.43 14.22 10.50
CA VAL A 166 15.55 15.21 11.58
C VAL A 166 16.69 14.82 12.50
N ARG A 167 17.43 15.79 13.02
CA ARG A 167 18.48 15.53 14.02
C ARG A 167 17.82 15.00 15.31
N ARG A 168 18.34 13.90 15.84
CA ARG A 168 17.82 13.29 17.08
C ARG A 168 17.74 14.28 18.24
N ALA A 169 18.72 15.16 18.36
CA ALA A 169 18.78 16.20 19.40
C ALA A 169 17.65 17.24 19.31
N GLN A 170 16.99 17.40 18.15
CA GLN A 170 15.89 18.35 17.96
C GLN A 170 14.53 17.78 18.39
N LEU A 171 14.40 16.46 18.51
CA LEU A 171 13.13 15.81 18.79
C LEU A 171 12.85 15.56 20.28
N GLY A 172 13.81 15.85 21.15
CA GLY A 172 13.69 15.55 22.57
C GLY A 172 13.46 14.04 22.80
N ARG A 173 12.46 13.69 23.60
CA ARG A 173 12.10 12.29 23.83
C ARG A 173 11.17 11.79 22.69
N LEU A 174 11.64 10.81 21.96
CA LEU A 174 10.79 10.11 20.98
C LEU A 174 9.70 9.31 21.69
N PRO A 175 8.48 9.26 21.15
CA PRO A 175 7.45 8.37 21.62
C PRO A 175 7.90 6.90 21.55
N ASP A 176 7.47 6.09 22.51
CA ASP A 176 7.65 4.65 22.45
C ASP A 176 6.64 4.06 21.48
N GLY A 177 7.05 3.94 20.21
CA GLY A 177 6.19 3.46 19.13
C GLY A 177 6.83 3.64 17.75
N PHE A 178 6.16 3.08 16.71
CA PHE A 178 6.66 3.10 15.33
C PHE A 178 6.09 4.22 14.47
N GLY A 179 5.20 4.99 15.03
CA GLY A 179 4.48 6.04 14.34
C GLY A 179 3.13 6.31 14.97
N PHE A 180 2.33 7.13 14.31
CA PHE A 180 0.97 7.43 14.70
C PHE A 180 0.09 7.61 13.46
N VAL A 181 -1.22 7.46 13.65
CA VAL A 181 -2.25 7.76 12.66
C VAL A 181 -3.07 8.95 13.13
N VAL A 182 -3.56 9.74 12.20
CA VAL A 182 -4.35 10.94 12.47
C VAL A 182 -5.80 10.69 12.04
N PRO A 183 -6.78 10.76 12.96
CA PRO A 183 -8.18 10.68 12.58
C PRO A 183 -8.57 11.81 11.61
N PHE A 184 -9.38 11.49 10.62
CA PHE A 184 -9.86 12.48 9.66
C PHE A 184 -10.64 13.62 10.33
N SER A 185 -11.28 13.34 11.48
CA SER A 185 -11.96 14.33 12.32
C SER A 185 -11.05 15.46 12.85
N GLU A 186 -9.74 15.22 12.91
CA GLU A 186 -8.74 16.23 13.33
C GLU A 186 -8.43 17.26 12.22
N ARG A 187 -8.92 17.03 11.00
CA ARG A 187 -8.77 17.93 9.83
C ARG A 187 -7.31 18.35 9.57
N ARG A 188 -6.39 17.39 9.73
CA ARG A 188 -4.97 17.58 9.41
C ARG A 188 -4.68 17.05 8.01
N THR A 189 -3.71 17.66 7.33
CA THR A 189 -3.24 17.21 6.01
C THR A 189 -2.55 15.85 6.11
N ILE A 190 -1.83 15.62 7.22
CA ILE A 190 -1.15 14.35 7.47
C ILE A 190 -2.16 13.30 7.93
N ILE A 191 -2.14 12.12 7.30
CA ILE A 191 -2.98 10.97 7.69
C ILE A 191 -2.26 9.98 8.60
N ALA A 192 -0.92 9.88 8.48
CA ALA A 192 -0.09 9.03 9.33
C ALA A 192 1.36 9.48 9.30
N VAL A 193 2.13 9.12 10.32
CA VAL A 193 3.59 9.23 10.34
C VAL A 193 4.19 7.91 10.81
N THR A 194 5.21 7.41 10.10
CA THR A 194 6.01 6.26 10.51
C THR A 194 7.41 6.73 10.91
N PHE A 195 7.90 6.29 12.06
CA PHE A 195 9.28 6.49 12.50
C PHE A 195 10.15 5.38 11.89
N SER A 196 10.58 5.58 10.64
CA SER A 196 11.21 4.55 9.82
C SER A 196 12.50 4.01 10.44
N SER A 197 13.34 4.86 11.05
CA SER A 197 14.58 4.45 11.72
C SER A 197 14.38 3.85 13.11
N ILE A 198 13.15 3.90 13.67
CA ILE A 198 12.81 3.16 14.89
C ILE A 198 12.23 1.79 14.51
N LYS A 199 11.47 1.76 13.41
CA LYS A 199 10.82 0.54 12.93
C LYS A 199 11.81 -0.44 12.30
N PHE A 200 12.83 0.06 11.63
CA PHE A 200 13.85 -0.73 10.94
C PHE A 200 15.23 -0.14 11.26
N GLU A 201 16.18 -1.00 11.58
CA GLU A 201 17.57 -0.64 11.79
C GLU A 201 18.21 -0.10 10.50
N ASP A 202 19.29 0.65 10.64
CA ASP A 202 20.14 1.16 9.56
C ASP A 202 19.41 2.05 8.52
N ARG A 203 18.28 2.69 8.87
CA ARG A 203 17.52 3.58 7.97
C ARG A 203 17.96 5.03 8.01
N ALA A 204 18.79 5.41 8.97
CA ALA A 204 19.37 6.74 9.08
C ALA A 204 20.69 6.69 9.85
N PRO A 205 21.61 7.68 9.67
CA PRO A 205 22.76 7.85 10.55
C PRO A 205 22.34 7.93 12.02
N ALA A 206 23.24 7.54 12.93
CA ALA A 206 22.93 7.41 14.36
C ALA A 206 22.45 8.71 15.01
N ASP A 207 22.88 9.88 14.50
CA ASP A 207 22.48 11.20 14.96
C ASP A 207 21.15 11.70 14.39
N ARG A 208 20.49 10.92 13.50
CA ARG A 208 19.27 11.30 12.80
C ARG A 208 18.14 10.33 13.01
N ILE A 209 16.94 10.84 12.85
CA ILE A 209 15.70 10.05 12.79
C ILE A 209 15.06 10.27 11.42
N LEU A 210 14.82 9.17 10.70
CA LEU A 210 14.05 9.18 9.47
C LEU A 210 12.59 8.94 9.81
N MET A 211 11.75 9.88 9.43
CA MET A 211 10.28 9.78 9.52
C MET A 211 9.69 9.81 8.13
N ARG A 212 8.55 9.15 7.96
CA ARG A 212 7.76 9.23 6.73
C ARG A 212 6.35 9.65 7.07
N ALA A 213 5.95 10.82 6.60
CA ALA A 213 4.58 11.30 6.66
C ALA A 213 3.82 10.86 5.41
N PHE A 214 2.53 10.59 5.58
CA PHE A 214 1.61 10.18 4.51
C PHE A 214 0.51 11.23 4.40
N LEU A 215 0.19 11.63 3.17
CA LEU A 215 -0.77 12.69 2.85
C LEU A 215 -1.67 12.24 1.70
N GLY A 216 -2.85 12.87 1.56
CA GLY A 216 -3.79 12.60 0.47
C GLY A 216 -4.67 11.38 0.71
N GLY A 217 -4.87 10.56 -0.32
CA GLY A 217 -5.82 9.45 -0.29
C GLY A 217 -7.24 9.86 -0.63
N ALA A 218 -8.17 8.91 -0.59
CA ALA A 218 -9.55 9.10 -1.04
C ALA A 218 -10.35 10.14 -0.24
N LEU A 219 -9.97 10.42 1.02
CA LEU A 219 -10.64 11.41 1.87
C LEU A 219 -10.03 12.82 1.75
N GLN A 220 -8.90 12.97 1.09
CA GLN A 220 -8.19 14.24 0.92
C GLN A 220 -7.65 14.38 -0.53
N PRO A 221 -8.51 14.31 -1.56
CA PRO A 221 -8.07 14.34 -2.95
C PRO A 221 -7.40 15.68 -3.33
N ASP A 222 -7.79 16.77 -2.67
CA ASP A 222 -7.34 18.13 -3.00
C ASP A 222 -5.91 18.45 -2.51
N VAL A 223 -5.31 17.60 -1.70
CA VAL A 223 -3.94 17.78 -1.21
C VAL A 223 -2.92 17.94 -2.36
N TYR A 224 -3.21 17.32 -3.50
CA TYR A 224 -2.35 17.41 -4.69
C TYR A 224 -2.44 18.74 -5.44
N ALA A 225 -3.46 19.54 -5.18
CA ALA A 225 -3.57 20.89 -5.74
C ALA A 225 -2.79 21.94 -4.93
N LEU A 226 -2.26 21.55 -3.76
CA LEU A 226 -1.44 22.42 -2.93
C LEU A 226 -0.01 22.48 -3.48
N ASP A 227 0.60 23.61 -3.37
CA ASP A 227 2.03 23.80 -3.61
C ASP A 227 2.86 23.31 -2.40
N ASP A 228 4.16 23.18 -2.59
CA ASP A 228 5.08 22.67 -1.56
C ASP A 228 5.12 23.55 -0.31
N ASP A 229 4.84 24.86 -0.43
CA ASP A 229 4.80 25.81 0.70
C ASP A 229 3.50 25.68 1.51
N SER A 230 2.46 25.08 0.94
CA SER A 230 1.13 24.89 1.54
C SER A 230 0.94 23.49 2.16
N LEU A 231 1.86 22.57 1.92
CA LEU A 231 1.90 21.22 2.47
C LEU A 231 2.61 21.18 3.82
#